data_233a0eabfbef35791c6706a03ebd6d26
#
_entry.id   233a0eabfbef35791c6706a03ebd6d26
#
_cell.length_a   1.000
_cell.length_b   1.000
_cell.length_c   1.000
_cell.angle_alpha   90.00
_cell.angle_beta   90.00
_cell.angle_gamma   90.00
#
_symmetry.space_group_name_H-M   'P 1'
#
loop_
_entity.id
_entity.type
_entity.pdbx_description
1 polymer ?
#
loop_
_entity_poly.entity_id
_entity_poly.type
_entity_poly.pdbx_seq_one_letter_code
_entity_poly.pdbx_strand_id
1 'polypeptide(L)'
;MSLCQSITETIGRTPLLELKGLEKELGLTAQIFAKLECFNPGGSIKDRAALSMIKTAQAEGKLLPGGLIVEPTSGNTGIGLALVARALGFRTVLTMPESMSVERRMLLKTYGAEIVLTPASLGMSGAVDKAKEIVASTPGAFMPNQFDNAANAKAHYETTGPEIWDDMQGRIDAFVGAVGSGGTITGTGQFLRRCDPGIRVVAVEPKGSPVLSGGKAGPHKIQGIGAGFVPGTLDTSVYHEVMQVGNEEAAAMTRLVLKTDGVFVGISSGSALEATVRLARKPPYDHGRIVVIFPDSGERYLSTGLFSE
;
A
#
# COMPACT_ATOMS: atom_id res chain seq x y z
N MET A 1 10.41 -12.03 21.60
CA MET A 1 9.68 -12.76 20.53
C MET A 1 8.48 -13.42 21.20
N SER A 2 7.27 -13.21 20.70
CA SER A 2 6.05 -13.84 21.19
C SER A 2 5.75 -15.06 20.33
N LEU A 3 5.29 -16.15 20.93
CA LEU A 3 4.75 -17.29 20.22
C LEU A 3 3.43 -16.86 19.54
N CYS A 4 3.37 -16.96 18.20
CA CYS A 4 2.17 -16.67 17.42
C CYS A 4 1.43 -17.98 17.12
N GLN A 5 0.11 -17.98 17.24
CA GLN A 5 -0.76 -19.14 16.93
C GLN A 5 -1.30 -19.08 15.50
N SER A 6 -1.25 -17.91 14.86
CA SER A 6 -1.70 -17.70 13.48
C SER A 6 -0.75 -16.75 12.75
N ILE A 7 -0.59 -16.97 11.44
CA ILE A 7 0.17 -16.06 10.58
C ILE A 7 -0.41 -14.64 10.61
N THR A 8 -1.71 -14.47 10.89
CA THR A 8 -2.35 -13.16 10.99
C THR A 8 -1.85 -12.33 12.18
N GLU A 9 -1.28 -12.96 13.21
CA GLU A 9 -0.70 -12.28 14.38
C GLU A 9 0.68 -11.68 14.08
N THR A 10 1.30 -12.07 12.98
CA THR A 10 2.59 -11.53 12.52
C THR A 10 2.42 -10.30 11.61
N ILE A 11 1.17 -9.94 11.26
CA ILE A 11 0.88 -8.76 10.46
C ILE A 11 1.08 -7.49 11.31
N GLY A 12 1.82 -6.53 10.76
CA GLY A 12 2.18 -5.31 11.45
C GLY A 12 3.50 -5.42 12.22
N ARG A 13 3.76 -4.45 13.09
CA ARG A 13 5.03 -4.30 13.84
C ARG A 13 6.25 -4.36 12.91
N THR A 14 6.10 -3.78 11.73
CA THR A 14 7.15 -3.75 10.73
C THR A 14 8.28 -2.82 11.17
N PRO A 15 9.53 -3.07 10.76
CA PRO A 15 10.65 -2.21 11.11
C PRO A 15 10.51 -0.77 10.61
N LEU A 16 11.03 0.17 11.37
CA LEU A 16 11.32 1.53 10.93
C LEU A 16 12.84 1.68 10.82
N LEU A 17 13.33 2.04 9.63
CA LEU A 17 14.76 2.09 9.31
C LEU A 17 15.18 3.52 8.94
N GLU A 18 16.20 4.07 9.60
CA GLU A 18 16.87 5.31 9.18
C GLU A 18 17.75 5.05 7.95
N LEU A 19 17.56 5.82 6.88
CA LEU A 19 18.26 5.65 5.59
C LEU A 19 19.58 6.44 5.57
N LYS A 20 20.51 6.09 6.45
CA LYS A 20 21.79 6.81 6.62
C LYS A 20 22.68 6.79 5.39
N GLY A 21 22.63 5.70 4.61
CA GLY A 21 23.37 5.59 3.36
C GLY A 21 22.87 6.61 2.33
N LEU A 22 21.56 6.71 2.17
CA LEU A 22 20.90 7.66 1.29
C LEU A 22 21.15 9.12 1.71
N GLU A 23 20.99 9.41 3.00
CA GLU A 23 21.22 10.75 3.56
C GLU A 23 22.65 11.23 3.26
N LYS A 24 23.63 10.36 3.47
CA LYS A 24 25.05 10.64 3.17
C LYS A 24 25.29 10.82 1.67
N GLU A 25 24.78 9.92 0.83
CA GLU A 25 24.96 9.96 -0.64
C GLU A 25 24.39 11.26 -1.23
N LEU A 26 23.24 11.73 -0.68
CA LEU A 26 22.57 12.93 -1.17
C LEU A 26 22.94 14.22 -0.42
N GLY A 27 23.82 14.15 0.58
CA GLY A 27 24.25 15.29 1.41
C GLY A 27 23.08 15.93 2.18
N LEU A 28 22.14 15.13 2.67
CA LEU A 28 20.98 15.61 3.42
C LEU A 28 21.36 15.81 4.90
N THR A 29 20.78 16.85 5.50
CA THR A 29 20.84 17.11 6.96
C THR A 29 19.58 16.64 7.67
N ALA A 30 18.48 16.48 6.94
CA ALA A 30 17.28 15.83 7.41
C ALA A 30 17.49 14.32 7.62
N GLN A 31 16.79 13.74 8.59
CA GLN A 31 16.75 12.30 8.84
C GLN A 31 15.53 11.68 8.16
N ILE A 32 15.74 10.61 7.40
CA ILE A 32 14.69 9.91 6.65
C ILE A 32 14.50 8.51 7.22
N PHE A 33 13.29 8.21 7.66
CA PHE A 33 12.92 6.93 8.26
C PHE A 33 11.92 6.21 7.37
N ALA A 34 12.28 5.01 6.89
CA ALA A 34 11.44 4.18 6.05
C ALA A 34 10.68 3.13 6.89
N LYS A 35 9.35 3.11 6.83
CA LYS A 35 8.52 2.04 7.39
C LYS A 35 8.45 0.90 6.40
N LEU A 36 9.10 -0.22 6.72
CA LEU A 36 9.36 -1.34 5.80
C LEU A 36 8.18 -2.34 5.81
N GLU A 37 7.14 -2.07 5.06
CA GLU A 37 5.93 -2.91 5.01
C GLU A 37 6.10 -4.23 4.25
N CYS A 38 7.23 -4.42 3.56
CA CYS A 38 7.62 -5.71 2.98
C CYS A 38 7.85 -6.80 4.03
N PHE A 39 8.02 -6.45 5.30
CA PHE A 39 8.16 -7.41 6.40
C PHE A 39 6.83 -7.99 6.90
N ASN A 40 5.69 -7.55 6.40
CA ASN A 40 4.45 -8.28 6.60
C ASN A 40 4.53 -9.68 5.96
N PRO A 41 3.84 -10.71 6.46
CA PRO A 41 3.96 -12.09 5.99
C PRO A 41 3.59 -12.30 4.52
N GLY A 42 2.66 -11.51 3.98
CA GLY A 42 2.35 -11.48 2.54
C GLY A 42 3.24 -10.54 1.75
N GLY A 43 4.26 -9.92 2.39
CA GLY A 43 5.26 -9.06 1.77
C GLY A 43 4.77 -7.67 1.39
N SER A 44 3.67 -7.17 1.98
CA SER A 44 3.20 -5.81 1.71
C SER A 44 2.29 -5.23 2.79
N ILE A 45 2.13 -3.92 2.74
CA ILE A 45 1.20 -3.14 3.57
C ILE A 45 -0.27 -3.60 3.44
N LYS A 46 -0.63 -4.30 2.37
CA LYS A 46 -2.00 -4.73 2.11
C LYS A 46 -2.46 -5.86 3.03
N ASP A 47 -1.55 -6.55 3.68
CA ASP A 47 -1.89 -7.55 4.69
C ASP A 47 -2.66 -6.92 5.85
N ARG A 48 -2.28 -5.71 6.26
CA ARG A 48 -2.99 -4.94 7.30
C ARG A 48 -4.43 -4.61 6.89
N ALA A 49 -4.60 -4.06 5.69
CA ALA A 49 -5.91 -3.70 5.16
C ALA A 49 -6.79 -4.95 4.98
N ALA A 50 -6.23 -6.04 4.45
CA ALA A 50 -6.94 -7.31 4.27
C ALA A 50 -7.44 -7.88 5.61
N LEU A 51 -6.57 -7.91 6.63
CA LEU A 51 -6.93 -8.39 7.96
C LEU A 51 -8.05 -7.54 8.58
N SER A 52 -7.94 -6.23 8.50
CA SER A 52 -8.93 -5.31 9.04
C SER A 52 -10.28 -5.43 8.34
N MET A 53 -10.31 -5.46 6.99
CA MET A 53 -11.53 -5.58 6.22
C MET A 53 -12.24 -6.91 6.50
N ILE A 54 -11.52 -8.03 6.59
CA ILE A 54 -12.09 -9.35 6.88
C ILE A 54 -12.62 -9.40 8.32
N LYS A 55 -11.83 -8.98 9.32
CA LYS A 55 -12.27 -8.98 10.72
C LYS A 55 -13.46 -8.07 10.97
N THR A 56 -13.48 -6.90 10.34
CA THR A 56 -14.63 -5.98 10.44
C THR A 56 -15.88 -6.61 9.84
N ALA A 57 -15.78 -7.21 8.65
CA ALA A 57 -16.91 -7.90 8.02
C ALA A 57 -17.45 -9.07 8.85
N GLN A 58 -16.57 -9.83 9.52
CA GLN A 58 -16.97 -10.87 10.47
C GLN A 58 -17.72 -10.29 11.68
N ALA A 59 -17.18 -9.25 12.29
CA ALA A 59 -17.79 -8.61 13.46
C ALA A 59 -19.16 -7.99 13.15
N GLU A 60 -19.34 -7.52 11.90
CA GLU A 60 -20.61 -6.95 11.43
C GLU A 60 -21.59 -8.01 10.88
N GLY A 61 -21.21 -9.29 10.89
CA GLY A 61 -22.05 -10.39 10.36
C GLY A 61 -22.18 -10.39 8.83
N LYS A 62 -21.39 -9.59 8.12
CA LYS A 62 -21.36 -9.54 6.64
C LYS A 62 -20.60 -10.71 6.02
N LEU A 63 -19.67 -11.32 6.76
CA LEU A 63 -18.89 -12.48 6.36
C LEU A 63 -19.04 -13.57 7.43
N LEU A 64 -19.78 -14.64 7.10
CA LEU A 64 -20.01 -15.78 7.99
C LEU A 64 -18.86 -16.79 7.91
N PRO A 65 -18.66 -17.64 8.92
CA PRO A 65 -17.63 -18.71 8.90
C PRO A 65 -17.69 -19.54 7.62
N GLY A 66 -16.54 -19.78 6.97
CA GLY A 66 -16.45 -20.50 5.69
C GLY A 66 -16.97 -19.72 4.47
N GLY A 67 -17.36 -18.48 4.64
CA GLY A 67 -17.90 -17.61 3.58
C GLY A 67 -16.93 -17.36 2.45
N LEU A 68 -17.43 -16.74 1.38
CA LEU A 68 -16.68 -16.43 0.17
C LEU A 68 -16.31 -14.95 0.14
N ILE A 69 -15.02 -14.66 -0.05
CA ILE A 69 -14.49 -13.32 -0.30
C ILE A 69 -14.24 -13.19 -1.79
N VAL A 70 -14.74 -12.11 -2.41
CA VAL A 70 -14.57 -11.81 -3.84
C VAL A 70 -13.97 -10.43 -3.99
N GLU A 71 -12.84 -10.27 -4.69
CA GLU A 71 -12.23 -8.95 -4.91
C GLU A 71 -11.66 -8.82 -6.33
N PRO A 72 -11.92 -7.69 -7.03
CA PRO A 72 -11.31 -7.42 -8.32
C PRO A 72 -9.91 -6.86 -8.14
N THR A 73 -8.92 -7.75 -8.10
CA THR A 73 -7.52 -7.34 -7.89
C THR A 73 -6.53 -8.40 -8.37
N SER A 74 -5.40 -7.95 -8.90
CA SER A 74 -4.25 -8.79 -9.26
C SER A 74 -2.98 -8.46 -8.47
N GLY A 75 -3.07 -7.48 -7.57
CA GLY A 75 -1.91 -6.95 -6.84
C GLY A 75 -1.81 -7.44 -5.40
N ASN A 76 -1.10 -6.66 -4.60
CA ASN A 76 -0.83 -6.94 -3.19
C ASN A 76 -2.09 -7.16 -2.34
N THR A 77 -3.20 -6.49 -2.67
CA THR A 77 -4.48 -6.68 -1.98
C THR A 77 -4.97 -8.13 -2.13
N GLY A 78 -4.86 -8.70 -3.33
CA GLY A 78 -5.23 -10.09 -3.56
C GLY A 78 -4.38 -11.05 -2.75
N ILE A 79 -3.08 -10.80 -2.62
CA ILE A 79 -2.17 -11.61 -1.81
C ILE A 79 -2.57 -11.54 -0.34
N GLY A 80 -2.76 -10.32 0.19
CA GLY A 80 -3.17 -10.14 1.59
C GLY A 80 -4.52 -10.77 1.89
N LEU A 81 -5.51 -10.61 1.00
CA LEU A 81 -6.82 -11.25 1.15
C LEU A 81 -6.73 -12.78 1.13
N ALA A 82 -6.00 -13.35 0.17
CA ALA A 82 -5.84 -14.80 0.06
C ALA A 82 -5.12 -15.40 1.28
N LEU A 83 -4.04 -14.75 1.75
CA LEU A 83 -3.30 -15.16 2.95
C LEU A 83 -4.19 -15.15 4.19
N VAL A 84 -4.85 -14.01 4.45
CA VAL A 84 -5.69 -13.85 5.65
C VAL A 84 -6.92 -14.74 5.59
N ALA A 85 -7.59 -14.82 4.43
CA ALA A 85 -8.73 -15.70 4.23
C ALA A 85 -8.38 -17.16 4.49
N ARG A 86 -7.25 -17.62 3.96
CA ARG A 86 -6.75 -19.00 4.19
C ARG A 86 -6.53 -19.28 5.67
N ALA A 87 -5.89 -18.33 6.38
CA ALA A 87 -5.60 -18.48 7.80
C ALA A 87 -6.86 -18.48 8.69
N LEU A 88 -7.92 -17.80 8.25
CA LEU A 88 -9.18 -17.67 9.00
C LEU A 88 -10.28 -18.64 8.49
N GLY A 89 -9.97 -19.54 7.53
CA GLY A 89 -10.90 -20.55 7.04
C GLY A 89 -11.95 -20.04 6.05
N PHE A 90 -11.67 -18.94 5.32
CA PHE A 90 -12.52 -18.41 4.26
C PHE A 90 -12.06 -18.86 2.88
N ARG A 91 -12.98 -18.87 1.92
CA ARG A 91 -12.69 -19.05 0.50
C ARG A 91 -12.45 -17.70 -0.16
N THR A 92 -11.63 -17.66 -1.19
CA THR A 92 -11.29 -16.41 -1.91
C THR A 92 -11.40 -16.63 -3.41
N VAL A 93 -12.13 -15.76 -4.08
CA VAL A 93 -12.17 -15.62 -5.54
C VAL A 93 -11.63 -14.24 -5.90
N LEU A 94 -10.65 -14.21 -6.79
CA LEU A 94 -10.06 -12.97 -7.29
C LEU A 94 -10.33 -12.85 -8.78
N THR A 95 -10.92 -11.74 -9.21
CA THR A 95 -11.17 -11.45 -10.61
C THR A 95 -10.10 -10.51 -11.16
N MET A 96 -9.61 -10.79 -12.35
CA MET A 96 -8.56 -9.99 -12.99
C MET A 96 -8.53 -10.18 -14.49
N PRO A 97 -8.00 -9.19 -15.26
CA PRO A 97 -7.79 -9.36 -16.70
C PRO A 97 -6.80 -10.48 -17.00
N GLU A 98 -7.02 -11.21 -18.08
CA GLU A 98 -6.11 -12.27 -18.54
C GLU A 98 -4.73 -11.76 -18.99
N SER A 99 -4.56 -10.43 -19.15
CA SER A 99 -3.27 -9.79 -19.39
C SER A 99 -2.34 -9.76 -18.15
N MET A 100 -2.84 -10.12 -16.98
CA MET A 100 -2.01 -10.21 -15.78
C MET A 100 -0.99 -11.34 -15.88
N SER A 101 0.22 -11.11 -15.38
CA SER A 101 1.34 -12.04 -15.51
C SER A 101 1.04 -13.42 -14.88
N VAL A 102 1.64 -14.45 -15.46
CA VAL A 102 1.47 -15.83 -15.00
C VAL A 102 1.98 -15.99 -13.57
N GLU A 103 3.10 -15.33 -13.23
CA GLU A 103 3.71 -15.37 -11.91
C GLU A 103 2.75 -14.85 -10.83
N ARG A 104 2.06 -13.74 -11.09
CA ARG A 104 1.05 -13.18 -10.17
C ARG A 104 -0.11 -14.15 -9.98
N ARG A 105 -0.62 -14.72 -11.07
CA ARG A 105 -1.70 -15.73 -11.00
C ARG A 105 -1.27 -16.96 -10.23
N MET A 106 -0.04 -17.44 -10.44
CA MET A 106 0.50 -18.58 -9.69
C MET A 106 0.62 -18.30 -8.20
N LEU A 107 1.17 -17.13 -7.84
CA LEU A 107 1.32 -16.73 -6.44
C LEU A 107 -0.03 -16.71 -5.71
N LEU A 108 -1.05 -16.08 -6.30
CA LEU A 108 -2.39 -16.02 -5.72
C LEU A 108 -3.04 -17.41 -5.57
N LYS A 109 -2.87 -18.30 -6.58
CA LYS A 109 -3.33 -19.70 -6.49
C LYS A 109 -2.61 -20.48 -5.40
N THR A 110 -1.32 -20.24 -5.19
CA THR A 110 -0.53 -20.88 -4.13
C THR A 110 -1.06 -20.52 -2.74
N TYR A 111 -1.54 -19.29 -2.55
CA TYR A 111 -2.26 -18.90 -1.34
C TYR A 111 -3.68 -19.49 -1.25
N GLY A 112 -4.15 -20.22 -2.25
CA GLY A 112 -5.44 -20.92 -2.26
C GLY A 112 -6.60 -20.08 -2.83
N ALA A 113 -6.32 -18.97 -3.50
CA ALA A 113 -7.35 -18.18 -4.18
C ALA A 113 -7.75 -18.85 -5.50
N GLU A 114 -9.05 -18.90 -5.77
CA GLU A 114 -9.59 -19.16 -7.09
C GLU A 114 -9.44 -17.90 -7.95
N ILE A 115 -9.00 -18.08 -9.22
CA ILE A 115 -8.78 -16.96 -10.14
C ILE A 115 -9.81 -17.03 -11.27
N VAL A 116 -10.57 -15.98 -11.43
CA VAL A 116 -11.49 -15.78 -12.54
C VAL A 116 -10.92 -14.73 -13.48
N LEU A 117 -10.55 -15.15 -14.69
CA LEU A 117 -9.99 -14.28 -15.71
C LEU A 117 -11.10 -13.61 -16.51
N THR A 118 -10.90 -12.34 -16.85
CA THR A 118 -11.78 -11.56 -17.70
C THR A 118 -11.03 -11.12 -18.98
N PRO A 119 -11.71 -10.83 -20.09
CA PRO A 119 -11.07 -10.39 -21.33
C PRO A 119 -10.13 -9.21 -21.11
N ALA A 120 -8.91 -9.27 -21.66
CA ALA A 120 -7.90 -8.21 -21.53
C ALA A 120 -8.40 -6.84 -22.03
N SER A 121 -9.25 -6.85 -23.06
CA SER A 121 -9.84 -5.65 -23.65
C SER A 121 -10.74 -4.84 -22.70
N LEU A 122 -11.29 -5.49 -21.69
CA LEU A 122 -12.14 -4.84 -20.67
C LEU A 122 -11.33 -4.28 -19.49
N GLY A 123 -10.04 -4.57 -19.41
CA GLY A 123 -9.18 -4.10 -18.33
C GLY A 123 -9.73 -4.43 -16.93
N MET A 124 -9.43 -3.58 -15.95
CA MET A 124 -9.93 -3.75 -14.58
C MET A 124 -11.44 -3.54 -14.44
N SER A 125 -12.08 -2.77 -15.35
CA SER A 125 -13.54 -2.60 -15.33
C SER A 125 -14.25 -3.95 -15.50
N GLY A 126 -13.83 -4.77 -16.46
CA GLY A 126 -14.38 -6.11 -16.65
C GLY A 126 -14.17 -7.02 -15.42
N ALA A 127 -13.05 -6.88 -14.73
CA ALA A 127 -12.81 -7.61 -13.48
C ALA A 127 -13.75 -7.16 -12.36
N VAL A 128 -14.01 -5.86 -12.23
CA VAL A 128 -14.97 -5.30 -11.26
C VAL A 128 -16.38 -5.82 -11.53
N ASP A 129 -16.83 -5.77 -12.78
CA ASP A 129 -18.18 -6.24 -13.15
C ASP A 129 -18.34 -7.73 -12.89
N LYS A 130 -17.31 -8.53 -13.18
CA LYS A 130 -17.31 -9.98 -12.88
C LYS A 130 -17.34 -10.27 -11.38
N ALA A 131 -16.61 -9.50 -10.57
CA ALA A 131 -16.68 -9.62 -9.12
C ALA A 131 -18.10 -9.35 -8.59
N LYS A 132 -18.74 -8.27 -9.06
CA LYS A 132 -20.12 -7.94 -8.71
C LYS A 132 -21.11 -9.02 -9.11
N GLU A 133 -20.97 -9.61 -10.31
CA GLU A 133 -21.77 -10.74 -10.78
C GLU A 133 -21.68 -11.94 -9.84
N ILE A 134 -20.44 -12.33 -9.45
CA ILE A 134 -20.21 -13.45 -8.55
C ILE A 134 -20.85 -13.19 -7.18
N VAL A 135 -20.66 -11.99 -6.63
CA VAL A 135 -21.27 -11.62 -5.33
C VAL A 135 -22.80 -11.66 -5.41
N ALA A 136 -23.40 -11.12 -6.48
CA ALA A 136 -24.86 -11.11 -6.64
C ALA A 136 -25.44 -12.52 -6.80
N SER A 137 -24.71 -13.45 -7.40
CA SER A 137 -25.14 -14.85 -7.63
C SER A 137 -24.80 -15.80 -6.47
N THR A 138 -24.01 -15.34 -5.48
CA THR A 138 -23.55 -16.21 -4.38
C THR A 138 -24.03 -15.66 -3.03
N PRO A 139 -25.08 -16.25 -2.42
CA PRO A 139 -25.56 -15.81 -1.13
C PRO A 139 -24.46 -15.82 -0.06
N GLY A 140 -24.32 -14.72 0.68
CA GLY A 140 -23.32 -14.57 1.73
C GLY A 140 -21.88 -14.31 1.22
N ALA A 141 -21.67 -14.09 -0.08
CA ALA A 141 -20.40 -13.63 -0.60
C ALA A 141 -20.16 -12.18 -0.19
N PHE A 142 -18.92 -11.88 0.20
CA PHE A 142 -18.49 -10.56 0.64
C PHE A 142 -17.43 -9.99 -0.31
N MET A 143 -17.61 -8.74 -0.74
CA MET A 143 -16.63 -7.98 -1.50
C MET A 143 -15.99 -6.92 -0.60
N PRO A 144 -14.70 -7.04 -0.26
CA PRO A 144 -13.99 -6.06 0.56
C PRO A 144 -14.02 -4.64 0.03
N ASN A 145 -13.94 -4.46 -1.30
CA ASN A 145 -13.97 -3.16 -1.98
C ASN A 145 -12.98 -2.17 -1.39
N GLN A 146 -11.68 -2.45 -1.51
CA GLN A 146 -10.59 -1.71 -0.86
C GLN A 146 -10.61 -0.19 -1.04
N PHE A 147 -11.25 0.31 -2.09
CA PHE A 147 -11.28 1.74 -2.42
C PHE A 147 -12.36 2.53 -1.68
N ASP A 148 -13.37 1.83 -1.11
CA ASP A 148 -14.51 2.47 -0.43
C ASP A 148 -14.74 1.91 0.99
N ASN A 149 -13.92 0.96 1.43
CA ASN A 149 -14.07 0.30 2.73
C ASN A 149 -13.31 1.04 3.83
N ALA A 150 -14.04 1.63 4.77
CA ALA A 150 -13.46 2.36 5.90
C ALA A 150 -12.51 1.52 6.78
N ALA A 151 -12.67 0.17 6.80
CA ALA A 151 -11.78 -0.72 7.53
C ALA A 151 -10.35 -0.73 6.96
N ASN A 152 -10.15 -0.29 5.71
CA ASN A 152 -8.83 -0.10 5.14
C ASN A 152 -8.08 1.05 5.84
N ALA A 153 -8.68 2.24 5.95
CA ALA A 153 -8.09 3.35 6.70
C ALA A 153 -7.97 3.05 8.20
N LYS A 154 -8.99 2.39 8.77
CA LYS A 154 -8.98 1.94 10.17
C LYS A 154 -7.77 1.08 10.51
N ALA A 155 -7.36 0.15 9.63
CA ALA A 155 -6.16 -0.66 9.82
C ALA A 155 -4.92 0.19 10.12
N HIS A 156 -4.73 1.26 9.37
CA HIS A 156 -3.57 2.14 9.50
C HIS A 156 -3.67 3.10 10.69
N TYR A 157 -4.90 3.53 11.00
CA TYR A 157 -5.14 4.34 12.19
C TYR A 157 -4.85 3.57 13.48
N GLU A 158 -5.22 2.28 13.53
CA GLU A 158 -5.07 1.43 14.72
C GLU A 158 -3.70 0.74 14.82
N THR A 159 -2.93 0.65 13.73
CA THR A 159 -1.65 -0.09 13.74
C THR A 159 -0.48 0.73 13.20
N THR A 160 -0.48 1.11 11.92
CA THR A 160 0.66 1.78 11.27
C THR A 160 1.00 3.12 11.92
N GLY A 161 -0.03 3.94 12.21
CA GLY A 161 0.15 5.22 12.89
C GLY A 161 0.75 5.10 14.29
N PRO A 162 0.16 4.30 15.19
CA PRO A 162 0.74 4.01 16.51
C PRO A 162 2.16 3.47 16.45
N GLU A 163 2.43 2.48 15.61
CA GLU A 163 3.78 1.92 15.46
C GLU A 163 4.82 2.99 15.07
N ILE A 164 4.51 3.84 14.08
CA ILE A 164 5.39 4.93 13.69
C ILE A 164 5.60 5.93 14.84
N TRP A 165 4.53 6.31 15.52
CA TRP A 165 4.60 7.25 16.63
C TRP A 165 5.48 6.75 17.77
N ASP A 166 5.31 5.47 18.15
CA ASP A 166 6.07 4.84 19.23
C ASP A 166 7.55 4.67 18.84
N ASP A 167 7.83 4.14 17.64
CA ASP A 167 9.19 3.95 17.11
C ASP A 167 9.96 5.29 17.02
N MET A 168 9.27 6.37 16.66
CA MET A 168 9.83 7.73 16.59
C MET A 168 9.84 8.47 17.92
N GLN A 169 9.27 7.89 18.99
CA GLN A 169 9.13 8.52 20.31
C GLN A 169 8.43 9.90 20.21
N GLY A 170 7.42 9.98 19.35
CA GLY A 170 6.64 11.20 19.11
C GLY A 170 7.38 12.33 18.38
N ARG A 171 8.57 12.11 17.86
CA ARG A 171 9.39 13.15 17.19
C ARG A 171 9.37 12.99 15.68
N ILE A 172 8.35 13.54 15.04
CA ILE A 172 8.11 13.45 13.59
C ILE A 172 7.74 14.86 13.09
N ASP A 173 8.44 15.36 12.08
CA ASP A 173 8.14 16.64 11.44
C ASP A 173 7.25 16.46 10.22
N ALA A 174 7.44 15.35 9.48
CA ALA A 174 6.61 15.05 8.32
C ALA A 174 6.41 13.54 8.10
N PHE A 175 5.27 13.21 7.48
CA PHE A 175 4.89 11.87 7.04
C PHE A 175 4.57 11.89 5.55
N VAL A 176 5.19 11.00 4.78
CA VAL A 176 5.04 10.92 3.33
C VAL A 176 4.46 9.54 2.93
N GLY A 177 3.38 9.55 2.16
CA GLY A 177 2.74 8.33 1.69
C GLY A 177 2.26 8.42 0.25
N ALA A 178 2.61 7.43 -0.57
CA ALA A 178 2.09 7.31 -1.93
C ALA A 178 0.66 6.74 -1.92
N VAL A 179 -0.21 7.32 -2.76
CA VAL A 179 -1.65 7.08 -2.71
C VAL A 179 -2.10 6.06 -3.76
N GLY A 180 -2.47 4.87 -3.28
CA GLY A 180 -3.20 3.86 -4.07
C GLY A 180 -4.69 3.89 -3.71
N SER A 181 -5.12 3.08 -2.72
CA SER A 181 -6.50 3.10 -2.20
C SER A 181 -6.78 4.25 -1.22
N GLY A 182 -5.75 4.97 -0.77
CA GLY A 182 -5.89 6.07 0.17
C GLY A 182 -5.88 5.67 1.65
N GLY A 183 -6.12 4.40 1.98
CA GLY A 183 -6.24 3.95 3.37
C GLY A 183 -5.00 4.24 4.23
N THR A 184 -3.81 4.00 3.69
CA THR A 184 -2.55 4.21 4.43
C THR A 184 -2.37 5.66 4.85
N ILE A 185 -2.46 6.59 3.90
CA ILE A 185 -2.25 8.01 4.21
C ILE A 185 -3.36 8.58 5.09
N THR A 186 -4.60 8.14 4.86
CA THR A 186 -5.75 8.54 5.66
C THR A 186 -5.58 8.08 7.11
N GLY A 187 -5.49 6.79 7.34
CA GLY A 187 -5.46 6.25 8.70
C GLY A 187 -4.20 6.67 9.48
N THR A 188 -3.01 6.53 8.85
CA THR A 188 -1.75 6.95 9.49
C THR A 188 -1.73 8.46 9.72
N GLY A 189 -2.09 9.25 8.72
CA GLY A 189 -2.08 10.71 8.83
C GLY A 189 -3.07 11.23 9.88
N GLN A 190 -4.28 10.67 9.96
CA GLN A 190 -5.26 11.01 11.00
C GLN A 190 -4.71 10.70 12.39
N PHE A 191 -4.10 9.54 12.58
CA PHE A 191 -3.52 9.18 13.88
C PHE A 191 -2.38 10.12 14.27
N LEU A 192 -1.41 10.33 13.37
CA LEU A 192 -0.24 11.18 13.65
C LEU A 192 -0.65 12.63 13.94
N ARG A 193 -1.56 13.21 13.14
CA ARG A 193 -2.08 14.57 13.37
C ARG A 193 -2.94 14.70 14.63
N ARG A 194 -3.55 13.61 15.09
CA ARG A 194 -4.22 13.58 16.40
C ARG A 194 -3.22 13.67 17.54
N CYS A 195 -2.05 13.02 17.38
CA CYS A 195 -0.98 13.05 18.38
C CYS A 195 -0.25 14.41 18.38
N ASP A 196 0.08 14.93 17.19
CA ASP A 196 0.68 16.24 16.98
C ASP A 196 0.13 16.87 15.68
N PRO A 197 -0.73 17.91 15.79
CA PRO A 197 -1.28 18.63 14.63
C PRO A 197 -0.22 19.34 13.77
N GLY A 198 0.99 19.55 14.28
CA GLY A 198 2.12 20.15 13.56
C GLY A 198 2.75 19.24 12.51
N ILE A 199 2.50 17.95 12.55
CA ILE A 199 3.06 16.98 11.60
C ILE A 199 2.55 17.28 10.18
N ARG A 200 3.48 17.52 9.26
CA ARG A 200 3.19 17.68 7.83
C ARG A 200 2.87 16.32 7.20
N VAL A 201 1.70 16.17 6.61
CA VAL A 201 1.33 14.98 5.84
C VAL A 201 1.40 15.32 4.35
N VAL A 202 2.16 14.52 3.58
CA VAL A 202 2.38 14.70 2.14
C VAL A 202 1.89 13.47 1.39
N ALA A 203 0.95 13.69 0.47
CA ALA A 203 0.48 12.67 -0.46
C ALA A 203 1.37 12.63 -1.70
N VAL A 204 1.59 11.42 -2.25
CA VAL A 204 2.35 11.28 -3.49
C VAL A 204 1.49 10.58 -4.55
N GLU A 205 1.47 11.14 -5.75
CA GLU A 205 0.79 10.58 -6.91
C GLU A 205 1.69 10.52 -8.15
N PRO A 206 1.38 9.67 -9.15
CA PRO A 206 2.13 9.66 -10.41
C PRO A 206 1.91 10.94 -11.22
N LYS A 207 2.99 11.55 -11.70
CA LYS A 207 2.94 12.72 -12.60
C LYS A 207 2.11 12.45 -13.87
N GLY A 208 2.11 11.19 -14.36
CA GLY A 208 1.31 10.78 -15.52
C GLY A 208 -0.19 10.64 -15.25
N SER A 209 -0.61 10.63 -13.97
CA SER A 209 -2.02 10.49 -13.56
C SER A 209 -2.31 11.37 -12.33
N PRO A 210 -2.21 12.71 -12.46
CA PRO A 210 -2.21 13.65 -11.32
C PRO A 210 -3.63 14.01 -10.86
N VAL A 211 -4.43 13.00 -10.54
CA VAL A 211 -5.87 13.14 -10.21
C VAL A 211 -6.07 13.88 -8.89
N LEU A 212 -5.22 13.65 -7.90
CA LEU A 212 -5.34 14.32 -6.59
C LEU A 212 -4.97 15.80 -6.68
N SER A 213 -4.15 16.17 -7.66
CA SER A 213 -3.83 17.57 -7.99
C SER A 213 -4.83 18.22 -8.96
N GLY A 214 -5.99 17.59 -9.22
CA GLY A 214 -7.03 18.12 -10.12
C GLY A 214 -6.77 17.89 -11.61
N GLY A 215 -5.77 17.08 -11.98
CA GLY A 215 -5.49 16.68 -13.36
C GLY A 215 -6.32 15.48 -13.81
N LYS A 216 -6.06 15.02 -15.04
CA LYS A 216 -6.74 13.86 -15.62
C LYS A 216 -5.98 12.57 -15.35
N ALA A 217 -6.72 11.48 -15.19
CA ALA A 217 -6.15 10.14 -15.18
C ALA A 217 -5.40 9.85 -16.48
N GLY A 218 -4.25 9.19 -16.38
CA GLY A 218 -3.42 8.85 -17.50
C GLY A 218 -2.53 7.63 -17.22
N PRO A 219 -1.81 7.13 -18.23
CA PRO A 219 -0.95 5.97 -18.09
C PRO A 219 0.33 6.32 -17.30
N HIS A 220 0.72 5.41 -16.43
CA HIS A 220 1.99 5.47 -15.69
C HIS A 220 2.51 4.05 -15.39
N LYS A 221 3.80 3.95 -15.01
CA LYS A 221 4.46 2.68 -14.69
C LYS A 221 4.61 2.41 -13.18
N ILE A 222 4.21 3.34 -12.33
CA ILE A 222 4.35 3.23 -10.86
C ILE A 222 3.20 2.36 -10.33
N GLN A 223 3.42 1.05 -10.28
CA GLN A 223 2.42 0.09 -9.81
C GLN A 223 2.07 0.31 -8.34
N GLY A 224 0.81 0.06 -7.99
CA GLY A 224 0.32 0.12 -6.60
C GLY A 224 -0.23 1.47 -6.16
N ILE A 225 -0.02 2.54 -6.94
CA ILE A 225 -0.54 3.89 -6.69
C ILE A 225 -1.24 4.46 -7.93
N GLY A 226 -1.90 5.60 -7.81
CA GLY A 226 -2.50 6.30 -8.94
C GLY A 226 -3.67 5.53 -9.55
N ALA A 227 -4.73 5.30 -8.79
CA ALA A 227 -5.91 4.52 -9.22
C ALA A 227 -6.69 5.12 -10.41
N GLY A 228 -6.39 6.35 -10.81
CA GLY A 228 -7.09 7.06 -11.88
C GLY A 228 -8.38 7.76 -11.44
N PHE A 229 -8.69 7.70 -10.16
CA PHE A 229 -9.81 8.39 -9.52
C PHE A 229 -9.45 8.71 -8.06
N VAL A 230 -10.23 9.56 -7.40
CA VAL A 230 -10.11 9.83 -5.96
C VAL A 230 -10.83 8.72 -5.20
N PRO A 231 -10.13 7.87 -4.43
CA PRO A 231 -10.77 6.78 -3.69
C PRO A 231 -11.69 7.29 -2.59
N GLY A 232 -12.82 6.61 -2.35
CA GLY A 232 -13.71 6.91 -1.22
C GLY A 232 -13.07 6.71 0.16
N THR A 233 -12.06 5.85 0.24
CA THR A 233 -11.26 5.64 1.46
C THR A 233 -10.32 6.81 1.78
N LEU A 234 -10.03 7.69 0.81
CA LEU A 234 -9.11 8.81 0.96
C LEU A 234 -9.80 10.01 1.62
N ASP A 235 -9.35 10.37 2.79
CA ASP A 235 -9.67 11.66 3.40
C ASP A 235 -8.74 12.74 2.82
N THR A 236 -9.26 13.56 1.91
CA THR A 236 -8.48 14.61 1.25
C THR A 236 -8.11 15.78 2.17
N SER A 237 -8.67 15.84 3.38
CA SER A 237 -8.31 16.84 4.39
C SER A 237 -7.13 16.41 5.28
N VAL A 238 -6.69 15.16 5.18
CA VAL A 238 -5.62 14.62 6.02
C VAL A 238 -4.23 15.11 5.62
N TYR A 239 -4.01 15.33 4.32
CA TYR A 239 -2.73 15.80 3.79
C TYR A 239 -2.74 17.30 3.50
N HIS A 240 -1.56 17.91 3.55
CA HIS A 240 -1.34 19.33 3.34
C HIS A 240 -0.85 19.65 1.94
N GLU A 241 -0.31 18.64 1.24
CA GLU A 241 0.31 18.81 -0.07
C GLU A 241 0.24 17.51 -0.86
N VAL A 242 0.14 17.62 -2.17
CA VAL A 242 0.28 16.51 -3.11
C VAL A 242 1.54 16.73 -3.94
N MET A 243 2.47 15.77 -3.92
CA MET A 243 3.67 15.77 -4.75
C MET A 243 3.53 14.79 -5.90
N GLN A 244 3.84 15.27 -7.10
CA GLN A 244 3.84 14.45 -8.31
C GLN A 244 5.23 13.91 -8.59
N VAL A 245 5.32 12.58 -8.87
CA VAL A 245 6.58 11.90 -9.20
C VAL A 245 6.46 11.16 -10.52
N GLY A 246 7.46 11.31 -11.37
CA GLY A 246 7.55 10.63 -12.68
C GLY A 246 8.04 9.19 -12.57
N ASN A 247 7.83 8.41 -13.64
CA ASN A 247 8.23 7.00 -13.68
C ASN A 247 9.74 6.81 -13.48
N GLU A 248 10.54 7.63 -14.18
CA GLU A 248 12.01 7.51 -14.14
C GLU A 248 12.58 7.97 -12.79
N GLU A 249 12.00 9.01 -12.20
CA GLU A 249 12.36 9.49 -10.87
C GLU A 249 12.09 8.41 -9.81
N ALA A 250 10.92 7.79 -9.86
CA ALA A 250 10.56 6.70 -8.97
C ALA A 250 11.52 5.49 -9.14
N ALA A 251 11.82 5.11 -10.38
CA ALA A 251 12.72 4.00 -10.67
C ALA A 251 14.16 4.29 -10.20
N ALA A 252 14.67 5.49 -10.45
CA ALA A 252 16.00 5.91 -10.02
C ALA A 252 16.14 5.85 -8.50
N MET A 253 15.13 6.35 -7.77
CA MET A 253 15.14 6.36 -6.30
C MET A 253 15.02 4.95 -5.71
N THR A 254 14.26 4.06 -6.36
CA THR A 254 14.17 2.64 -5.98
C THR A 254 15.54 1.95 -6.08
N ARG A 255 16.26 2.19 -7.18
CA ARG A 255 17.62 1.65 -7.36
C ARG A 255 18.63 2.29 -6.41
N LEU A 256 18.49 3.59 -6.15
CA LEU A 256 19.41 4.31 -5.26
C LEU A 256 19.33 3.76 -3.83
N VAL A 257 18.13 3.60 -3.25
CA VAL A 257 18.00 3.08 -1.88
C VAL A 257 18.48 1.63 -1.75
N LEU A 258 18.35 0.83 -2.80
CA LEU A 258 18.97 -0.50 -2.84
C LEU A 258 20.50 -0.40 -2.80
N LYS A 259 21.08 0.53 -3.56
CA LYS A 259 22.54 0.74 -3.63
C LYS A 259 23.10 1.28 -2.31
N THR A 260 22.43 2.23 -1.68
CA THR A 260 22.96 2.97 -0.52
C THR A 260 22.72 2.26 0.81
N ASP A 261 21.54 1.67 0.99
CA ASP A 261 21.08 1.10 2.26
C ASP A 261 20.74 -0.40 2.17
N GLY A 262 20.86 -1.02 0.97
CA GLY A 262 20.53 -2.43 0.77
C GLY A 262 19.03 -2.74 0.84
N VAL A 263 18.17 -1.74 0.74
CA VAL A 263 16.71 -1.89 0.91
C VAL A 263 16.05 -2.22 -0.42
N PHE A 264 15.65 -3.48 -0.61
CA PHE A 264 15.06 -3.99 -1.84
C PHE A 264 13.54 -3.84 -1.84
N VAL A 265 13.03 -2.78 -2.48
CA VAL A 265 11.63 -2.35 -2.44
C VAL A 265 11.03 -2.13 -3.81
N GLY A 266 9.70 -2.02 -3.89
CA GLY A 266 8.98 -1.76 -5.13
C GLY A 266 9.02 -0.30 -5.57
N ILE A 267 8.59 -0.04 -6.83
CA ILE A 267 8.67 1.28 -7.47
C ILE A 267 7.83 2.36 -6.76
N SER A 268 6.75 1.99 -6.07
CA SER A 268 5.96 2.95 -5.28
C SER A 268 6.71 3.48 -4.06
N SER A 269 7.63 2.67 -3.49
CA SER A 269 8.56 3.12 -2.45
C SER A 269 9.52 4.18 -2.99
N GLY A 270 10.08 3.96 -4.19
CA GLY A 270 10.92 4.96 -4.85
C GLY A 270 10.18 6.26 -5.16
N SER A 271 8.91 6.17 -5.54
CA SER A 271 8.06 7.35 -5.74
C SER A 271 7.87 8.14 -4.43
N ALA A 272 7.54 7.46 -3.33
CA ALA A 272 7.40 8.10 -2.02
C ALA A 272 8.75 8.68 -1.53
N LEU A 273 9.85 7.97 -1.76
CA LEU A 273 11.19 8.41 -1.37
C LEU A 273 11.66 9.65 -2.14
N GLU A 274 11.38 9.73 -3.45
CA GLU A 274 11.69 10.91 -4.25
C GLU A 274 10.99 12.16 -3.71
N ALA A 275 9.69 12.05 -3.40
CA ALA A 275 8.95 13.14 -2.76
C ALA A 275 9.54 13.50 -1.39
N THR A 276 9.95 12.50 -0.61
CA THR A 276 10.59 12.69 0.70
C THR A 276 11.91 13.46 0.58
N VAL A 277 12.76 13.09 -0.39
CA VAL A 277 14.03 13.80 -0.64
C VAL A 277 13.79 15.25 -1.08
N ARG A 278 12.78 15.49 -1.93
CA ARG A 278 12.41 16.88 -2.30
C ARG A 278 11.94 17.69 -1.10
N LEU A 279 11.19 17.08 -0.18
CA LEU A 279 10.76 17.71 1.06
C LEU A 279 11.95 17.99 1.98
N ALA A 280 12.85 17.01 2.16
CA ALA A 280 14.04 17.08 2.99
C ALA A 280 15.06 18.16 2.57
N ARG A 281 14.92 18.72 1.37
CA ARG A 281 15.75 19.84 0.87
C ARG A 281 15.14 21.21 1.08
N LYS A 282 13.97 21.30 1.71
CA LYS A 282 13.22 22.54 1.87
C LYS A 282 13.06 22.90 3.35
N PRO A 283 13.37 24.15 3.78
CA PRO A 283 12.99 24.59 5.12
C PRO A 283 11.46 24.51 5.33
N PRO A 284 11.00 24.15 6.52
CA PRO A 284 11.78 23.85 7.73
C PRO A 284 12.19 22.36 7.88
N TYR A 285 12.03 21.56 6.82
CA TYR A 285 12.23 20.09 6.88
C TYR A 285 13.68 19.65 6.58
N ASP A 286 14.56 20.59 6.21
CA ASP A 286 15.96 20.33 5.87
C ASP A 286 16.83 19.85 7.06
N HIS A 287 16.32 19.98 8.28
CA HIS A 287 16.86 19.39 9.50
C HIS A 287 15.82 18.50 10.22
N GLY A 288 14.71 18.21 9.55
CA GLY A 288 13.56 17.50 10.11
C GLY A 288 13.72 15.99 10.12
N ARG A 289 12.80 15.34 10.84
CA ARG A 289 12.64 13.89 10.91
C ARG A 289 11.42 13.48 10.08
N ILE A 290 11.67 12.86 8.93
CA ILE A 290 10.64 12.56 7.93
C ILE A 290 10.44 11.05 7.86
N VAL A 291 9.20 10.61 8.04
CA VAL A 291 8.82 9.20 7.90
C VAL A 291 8.19 8.96 6.52
N VAL A 292 8.63 7.92 5.84
CA VAL A 292 8.10 7.49 4.53
C VAL A 292 7.67 6.02 4.57
N ILE A 293 6.57 5.69 3.88
CA ILE A 293 6.11 4.30 3.74
C ILE A 293 6.78 3.62 2.55
N PHE A 294 7.34 2.43 2.77
CA PHE A 294 7.80 1.51 1.74
C PHE A 294 6.83 0.31 1.69
N PRO A 295 5.87 0.32 0.73
CA PRO A 295 4.70 -0.56 0.79
C PRO A 295 4.98 -2.05 0.56
N ASP A 296 5.99 -2.40 -0.25
CA ASP A 296 6.26 -3.79 -0.65
C ASP A 296 7.71 -4.06 -1.04
N SER A 297 8.01 -5.34 -1.32
CA SER A 297 9.34 -5.83 -1.73
C SER A 297 9.59 -5.63 -3.22
N GLY A 298 10.86 -5.44 -3.59
CA GLY A 298 11.35 -5.33 -4.97
C GLY A 298 11.24 -6.62 -5.78
N GLU A 299 11.17 -7.80 -5.15
CA GLU A 299 11.06 -9.10 -5.82
C GLU A 299 9.91 -9.17 -6.82
N ARG A 300 8.81 -8.49 -6.53
CA ARG A 300 7.61 -8.44 -7.37
C ARG A 300 7.80 -7.68 -8.67
N TYR A 301 8.93 -7.02 -8.85
CA TYR A 301 9.22 -6.13 -9.98
C TYR A 301 10.42 -6.60 -10.81
N LEU A 302 11.02 -7.76 -10.51
CA LEU A 302 12.18 -8.29 -11.22
C LEU A 302 11.91 -8.48 -12.73
N SER A 303 10.70 -8.92 -13.10
CA SER A 303 10.30 -9.10 -14.51
C SER A 303 9.91 -7.79 -15.23
N THR A 304 9.90 -6.64 -14.52
CA THR A 304 9.44 -5.36 -15.11
C THR A 304 10.54 -4.51 -15.72
N GLY A 305 11.81 -4.95 -15.62
CA GLY A 305 12.97 -4.15 -16.03
C GLY A 305 13.35 -3.03 -15.05
N LEU A 306 12.71 -2.94 -13.89
CA LEU A 306 13.00 -1.90 -12.88
C LEU A 306 14.46 -1.94 -12.40
N PHE A 307 15.03 -3.12 -12.29
CA PHE A 307 16.38 -3.38 -11.80
C PHE A 307 17.35 -3.83 -12.90
N SER A 308 16.93 -3.82 -14.17
CA SER A 308 17.82 -4.03 -15.31
C SER A 308 18.65 -2.77 -15.56
N GLU A 309 19.93 -2.96 -15.85
CA GLU A 309 20.85 -1.88 -16.26
C GLU A 309 20.46 -1.27 -17.61
#